data_c62195016634e4ddf9d5732a97dd0640
#
_entry.id   c62195016634e4ddf9d5732a97dd0640
#
_cell.length_a   1.000
_cell.length_b   1.000
_cell.length_c   1.000
_cell.angle_alpha   90.00
_cell.angle_beta   90.00
_cell.angle_gamma   90.00
#
_symmetry.space_group_name_H-M   'P 1'
#
loop_
_entity.id
_entity.type
_entity.pdbx_description
1 polymer ?
#
loop_
_entity_poly.entity_id
_entity_poly.type
_entity_poly.pdbx_seq_one_letter_code
_entity_poly.pdbx_strand_id
1 'polypeptide(L)'
;MSQLPSSPVTLPGFYTPTREKKIKALEAYLELFKHLLPADRRLGSAHIWHGDLHAGNVFVNPANPTQIVGLIDWQNTELAPLYFQARQPHFIDHEGPTMRGLERPVLPPNLAQIDADGKKKALALFLHQSLCALYRKILHPPKIFDCLEFQESTAFMLLLLARNILVDGEASYMAQVCELEDIWDTLLGTQGIDFPFAYSEADIQAIRADMENAASGMEAMRHLRAILGDLYPEQGYVSPEKHKEAVRLLPQARKQVLAEYLGVASS
;
A
#
# COMPACT_ATOMS: atom_id res chain seq x y z
N MET A 1 3.82 2.59 -34.07
CA MET A 1 4.11 2.45 -32.63
C MET A 1 2.82 2.78 -31.88
N SER A 2 2.14 1.80 -31.31
CA SER A 2 0.98 2.07 -30.46
C SER A 2 1.49 2.77 -29.20
N GLN A 3 1.12 4.02 -29.00
CA GLN A 3 1.36 4.71 -27.74
C GLN A 3 0.63 3.93 -26.64
N LEU A 4 1.32 3.60 -25.55
CA LEU A 4 0.68 3.10 -24.36
C LEU A 4 -0.34 4.16 -23.89
N PRO A 5 -1.52 3.77 -23.38
CA PRO A 5 -2.45 4.71 -22.83
C PRO A 5 -1.75 5.55 -21.76
N SER A 6 -2.09 6.84 -21.71
CA SER A 6 -1.59 7.73 -20.66
C SER A 6 -1.93 7.12 -19.29
N SER A 7 -0.96 7.19 -18.39
CA SER A 7 -1.14 6.72 -17.01
C SER A 7 -2.42 7.28 -16.38
N PRO A 8 -3.31 6.45 -15.82
CA PRO A 8 -4.44 6.96 -15.06
C PRO A 8 -4.03 7.48 -13.67
N VAL A 9 -2.81 7.26 -13.24
CA VAL A 9 -2.32 7.53 -11.89
C VAL A 9 -1.48 8.80 -11.84
N THR A 10 -0.69 9.09 -12.89
CA THR A 10 0.18 10.27 -12.97
C THR A 10 -0.38 11.30 -13.94
N LEU A 11 -0.25 12.59 -13.59
CA LEU A 11 -0.62 13.67 -14.53
C LEU A 11 0.37 13.66 -15.71
N PRO A 12 -0.11 13.67 -16.99
CA PRO A 12 0.76 13.70 -18.15
C PRO A 12 1.72 14.89 -18.15
N GLY A 13 2.98 14.63 -18.47
CA GLY A 13 4.05 15.64 -18.49
C GLY A 13 5.13 15.42 -17.41
N PHE A 14 4.88 14.56 -16.42
CA PHE A 14 5.85 14.23 -15.38
C PHE A 14 6.60 12.94 -15.69
N TYR A 15 5.88 11.86 -15.80
CA TYR A 15 6.42 10.54 -16.06
C TYR A 15 5.78 9.93 -17.30
N THR A 16 6.58 9.26 -18.13
CA THR A 16 6.08 8.54 -19.31
C THR A 16 6.47 7.08 -19.18
N PRO A 17 5.51 6.19 -18.91
CA PRO A 17 5.77 4.75 -18.96
C PRO A 17 6.10 4.33 -20.38
N THR A 18 7.07 3.43 -20.54
CA THR A 18 7.41 2.84 -21.84
C THR A 18 7.32 1.32 -21.76
N ARG A 19 7.17 0.70 -22.93
CA ARG A 19 7.19 -0.76 -23.03
C ARG A 19 8.50 -1.33 -22.51
N GLU A 20 9.62 -0.68 -22.81
CA GLU A 20 10.95 -1.09 -22.40
C GLU A 20 11.13 -1.04 -20.88
N LYS A 21 10.66 0.02 -20.23
CA LYS A 21 10.67 0.13 -18.75
C LYS A 21 9.83 -0.96 -18.09
N LYS A 22 8.63 -1.23 -18.62
CA LYS A 22 7.76 -2.29 -18.11
C LYS A 22 8.36 -3.68 -18.29
N ILE A 23 9.01 -3.95 -19.45
CA ILE A 23 9.70 -5.21 -19.69
C ILE A 23 10.86 -5.39 -18.69
N LYS A 24 11.71 -4.37 -18.51
CA LYS A 24 12.81 -4.42 -17.54
C LYS A 24 12.30 -4.70 -16.11
N ALA A 25 11.23 -4.06 -15.70
CA ALA A 25 10.64 -4.29 -14.38
C ALA A 25 10.06 -5.71 -14.22
N LEU A 26 9.43 -6.26 -15.28
CA LEU A 26 8.95 -7.64 -15.29
C LEU A 26 10.08 -8.65 -15.27
N GLU A 27 11.14 -8.43 -16.02
CA GLU A 27 12.34 -9.28 -16.00
C GLU A 27 12.99 -9.27 -14.63
N ALA A 28 13.13 -8.10 -14.01
CA ALA A 28 13.62 -7.96 -12.65
C ALA A 28 12.71 -8.71 -11.64
N TYR A 29 11.39 -8.59 -11.78
CA TYR A 29 10.46 -9.35 -10.95
C TYR A 29 10.64 -10.87 -11.12
N LEU A 30 10.71 -11.38 -12.33
CA LEU A 30 10.84 -12.82 -12.60
C LEU A 30 12.16 -13.38 -12.06
N GLU A 31 13.23 -12.60 -12.03
CA GLU A 31 14.51 -13.01 -11.45
C GLU A 31 14.48 -13.00 -9.92
N LEU A 32 13.86 -11.98 -9.33
CA LEU A 32 13.86 -11.77 -7.88
C LEU A 32 12.81 -12.59 -7.14
N PHE A 33 11.63 -12.84 -7.72
CA PHE A 33 10.47 -13.34 -6.97
C PHE A 33 10.74 -14.64 -6.20
N LYS A 34 11.56 -15.52 -6.76
CA LYS A 34 11.96 -16.80 -6.12
C LYS A 34 12.72 -16.61 -4.80
N HIS A 35 13.41 -15.48 -4.66
CA HIS A 35 14.17 -15.09 -3.47
C HIS A 35 13.34 -14.26 -2.47
N LEU A 36 12.26 -13.65 -2.95
CA LEU A 36 11.37 -12.80 -2.14
C LEU A 36 10.27 -13.57 -1.44
N LEU A 37 10.00 -14.82 -1.85
CA LEU A 37 8.97 -15.64 -1.23
C LEU A 37 9.40 -16.09 0.19
N PRO A 38 8.43 -16.25 1.13
CA PRO A 38 8.75 -16.75 2.46
C PRO A 38 9.44 -18.13 2.37
N ALA A 39 10.53 -18.31 3.11
CA ALA A 39 11.25 -19.59 3.17
C ALA A 39 10.37 -20.73 3.72
N ASP A 40 9.47 -20.43 4.66
CA ASP A 40 8.50 -21.40 5.16
C ASP A 40 7.33 -21.57 4.17
N ARG A 41 7.34 -22.71 3.47
CA ARG A 41 6.29 -23.07 2.51
C ARG A 41 4.88 -23.11 3.10
N ARG A 42 4.73 -23.25 4.42
CA ARG A 42 3.42 -23.24 5.09
C ARG A 42 2.77 -21.87 5.01
N LEU A 43 3.56 -20.79 4.95
CA LEU A 43 3.07 -19.42 4.77
C LEU A 43 2.51 -19.21 3.35
N GLY A 44 3.06 -19.95 2.37
CA GLY A 44 2.58 -19.96 0.98
C GLY A 44 1.35 -20.82 0.74
N SER A 45 0.84 -21.56 1.75
CA SER A 45 -0.34 -22.39 1.56
C SER A 45 -1.60 -21.52 1.32
N ALA A 46 -2.45 -21.99 0.39
CA ALA A 46 -3.66 -21.27 0.01
C ALA A 46 -4.74 -21.39 1.10
N HIS A 47 -5.30 -20.27 1.49
CA HIS A 47 -6.36 -20.16 2.49
C HIS A 47 -7.48 -19.26 1.97
N ILE A 48 -8.69 -19.49 2.46
CA ILE A 48 -9.80 -18.56 2.34
C ILE A 48 -9.66 -17.53 3.46
N TRP A 49 -9.76 -16.25 3.13
CA TRP A 49 -9.67 -15.15 4.10
C TRP A 49 -10.80 -14.15 3.87
N HIS A 50 -11.44 -13.73 4.95
CA HIS A 50 -12.45 -12.69 4.86
C HIS A 50 -11.77 -11.33 4.70
N GLY A 51 -11.66 -10.83 3.45
CA GLY A 51 -10.88 -9.65 3.10
C GLY A 51 -11.37 -8.34 3.73
N ASP A 52 -12.64 -8.29 4.15
CA ASP A 52 -13.30 -7.11 4.69
C ASP A 52 -13.98 -7.38 6.04
N LEU A 53 -13.21 -7.92 6.99
CA LEU A 53 -13.72 -8.23 8.33
C LEU A 53 -13.79 -6.97 9.20
N HIS A 54 -14.94 -6.31 9.18
CA HIS A 54 -15.26 -5.19 10.06
C HIS A 54 -16.48 -5.52 10.97
N ALA A 55 -16.74 -4.71 12.00
CA ALA A 55 -17.77 -4.99 13.00
C ALA A 55 -19.20 -5.15 12.40
N GLY A 56 -19.51 -4.47 11.29
CA GLY A 56 -20.79 -4.59 10.61
C GLY A 56 -21.02 -5.93 9.93
N ASN A 57 -19.94 -6.71 9.67
CA ASN A 57 -20.02 -8.04 9.06
C ASN A 57 -20.04 -9.18 10.09
N VAL A 58 -20.02 -8.85 11.39
CA VAL A 58 -20.05 -9.82 12.49
C VAL A 58 -21.38 -9.76 13.23
N PHE A 59 -22.14 -10.84 13.19
CA PHE A 59 -23.40 -10.97 13.93
C PHE A 59 -23.17 -11.70 15.24
N VAL A 60 -23.69 -11.14 16.32
CA VAL A 60 -23.59 -11.72 17.66
C VAL A 60 -24.98 -12.01 18.23
N ASN A 61 -25.04 -12.96 19.17
CA ASN A 61 -26.28 -13.27 19.89
C ASN A 61 -26.65 -12.08 20.82
N PRO A 62 -27.85 -11.46 20.69
CA PRO A 62 -28.24 -10.33 21.52
C PRO A 62 -28.28 -10.65 23.02
N ALA A 63 -28.58 -11.89 23.38
CA ALA A 63 -28.61 -12.34 24.77
C ALA A 63 -27.22 -12.68 25.33
N ASN A 64 -26.24 -12.93 24.46
CA ASN A 64 -24.86 -13.22 24.83
C ASN A 64 -23.90 -12.64 23.77
N PRO A 65 -23.48 -11.36 23.85
CA PRO A 65 -22.70 -10.69 22.85
C PRO A 65 -21.30 -11.29 22.61
N THR A 66 -20.83 -12.20 23.44
CA THR A 66 -19.59 -12.95 23.23
C THR A 66 -19.74 -14.14 22.26
N GLN A 67 -20.98 -14.48 21.89
CA GLN A 67 -21.28 -15.56 20.95
C GLN A 67 -21.50 -14.99 19.55
N ILE A 68 -20.57 -15.28 18.64
CA ILE A 68 -20.72 -15.00 17.21
C ILE A 68 -21.71 -16.01 16.65
N VAL A 69 -22.75 -15.53 15.95
CA VAL A 69 -23.76 -16.35 15.29
C VAL A 69 -23.64 -16.36 13.77
N GLY A 70 -22.88 -15.42 13.19
CA GLY A 70 -22.64 -15.40 11.76
C GLY A 70 -21.64 -14.35 11.32
N LEU A 71 -21.03 -14.63 10.18
CA LEU A 71 -20.23 -13.68 9.39
C LEU A 71 -20.90 -13.55 8.03
N ILE A 72 -21.03 -12.33 7.53
CA ILE A 72 -21.62 -12.01 6.24
C ILE A 72 -20.62 -11.29 5.35
N ASP A 73 -21.01 -11.03 4.11
CA ASP A 73 -20.25 -10.27 3.12
C ASP A 73 -18.93 -10.95 2.70
N TRP A 74 -19.06 -12.20 2.29
CA TRP A 74 -17.96 -12.99 1.74
C TRP A 74 -17.67 -12.69 0.26
N GLN A 75 -18.23 -11.62 -0.28
CA GLN A 75 -17.92 -11.17 -1.65
C GLN A 75 -16.44 -10.77 -1.75
N ASN A 76 -15.86 -10.95 -2.94
CA ASN A 76 -14.43 -10.71 -3.19
C ASN A 76 -13.47 -11.59 -2.34
N THR A 77 -13.97 -12.66 -1.73
CA THR A 77 -13.13 -13.64 -1.07
C THR A 77 -12.42 -14.48 -2.13
N GLU A 78 -11.12 -14.58 -2.00
CA GLU A 78 -10.28 -15.37 -2.91
C GLU A 78 -9.48 -16.44 -2.14
N LEU A 79 -9.06 -17.46 -2.87
CA LEU A 79 -8.13 -18.47 -2.37
C LEU A 79 -6.70 -18.05 -2.73
N ALA A 80 -5.95 -17.56 -1.77
CA ALA A 80 -4.60 -17.07 -2.01
C ALA A 80 -3.63 -17.45 -0.87
N PRO A 81 -2.32 -17.27 -1.07
CA PRO A 81 -1.32 -17.58 -0.05
C PRO A 81 -1.57 -16.84 1.26
N LEU A 82 -1.36 -17.54 2.39
CA LEU A 82 -1.61 -16.98 3.71
C LEU A 82 -0.80 -15.71 3.96
N TYR A 83 0.50 -15.69 3.59
CA TYR A 83 1.36 -14.51 3.74
C TYR A 83 0.84 -13.27 3.02
N PHE A 84 -0.02 -13.47 2.02
CA PHE A 84 -0.59 -12.38 1.24
C PHE A 84 -1.92 -11.88 1.80
N GLN A 85 -2.72 -12.77 2.39
CA GLN A 85 -4.08 -12.47 2.86
C GLN A 85 -4.17 -12.19 4.34
N ALA A 86 -3.29 -12.80 5.18
CA ALA A 86 -3.35 -12.61 6.62
C ALA A 86 -3.24 -11.13 6.97
N ARG A 87 -4.25 -10.60 7.63
CA ARG A 87 -4.30 -9.20 8.07
C ARG A 87 -5.05 -9.05 9.38
N GLN A 88 -4.73 -7.98 10.07
CA GLN A 88 -5.44 -7.58 11.26
C GLN A 88 -6.85 -7.11 10.90
N PRO A 89 -7.89 -7.48 11.66
CA PRO A 89 -9.24 -6.95 11.44
C PRO A 89 -9.31 -5.45 11.67
N HIS A 90 -10.00 -4.72 10.80
CA HIS A 90 -10.10 -3.26 10.87
C HIS A 90 -10.69 -2.71 12.18
N PHE A 91 -11.54 -3.47 12.87
CA PHE A 91 -12.16 -3.01 14.12
C PHE A 91 -11.20 -2.95 15.32
N ILE A 92 -9.95 -3.45 15.16
CA ILE A 92 -8.88 -3.28 16.15
C ILE A 92 -7.77 -2.36 15.67
N ASP A 93 -7.91 -1.73 14.48
CA ASP A 93 -6.96 -0.74 13.99
C ASP A 93 -6.97 0.52 14.86
N HIS A 94 -5.86 1.24 14.87
CA HIS A 94 -5.68 2.45 15.65
C HIS A 94 -4.79 3.47 14.94
N GLU A 95 -4.96 4.74 15.26
CA GLU A 95 -4.18 5.86 14.69
C GLU A 95 -2.88 6.15 15.44
N GLY A 96 -2.41 5.25 16.28
CA GLY A 96 -1.17 5.40 17.03
C GLY A 96 0.02 4.73 16.35
N PRO A 97 1.20 4.74 17.00
CA PRO A 97 2.38 4.03 16.53
C PRO A 97 2.08 2.56 16.28
N THR A 98 2.59 2.03 15.16
CA THR A 98 2.40 0.63 14.79
C THR A 98 2.98 -0.30 15.84
N MET A 99 2.16 -1.23 16.34
CA MET A 99 2.61 -2.29 17.23
C MET A 99 3.35 -3.37 16.44
N ARG A 100 4.56 -3.70 16.86
CA ARG A 100 5.38 -4.73 16.20
C ARG A 100 5.53 -5.96 17.09
N GLY A 101 5.68 -7.11 16.44
CA GLY A 101 5.92 -8.36 17.16
C GLY A 101 4.90 -8.59 18.29
N LEU A 102 5.38 -8.97 19.46
CA LEU A 102 4.60 -9.17 20.70
C LEU A 102 4.75 -7.99 21.68
N GLU A 103 5.02 -6.79 21.18
CA GLU A 103 5.09 -5.59 22.00
C GLU A 103 3.83 -5.40 22.84
N ARG A 104 4.03 -4.90 24.05
CA ARG A 104 2.93 -4.54 24.94
C ARG A 104 2.71 -3.05 24.89
N PRO A 105 1.44 -2.59 24.78
CA PRO A 105 1.16 -1.16 24.85
C PRO A 105 1.50 -0.61 26.22
N VAL A 106 1.92 0.66 26.25
CA VAL A 106 2.28 1.35 27.48
C VAL A 106 1.49 2.65 27.54
N LEU A 107 0.86 2.93 28.68
CA LEU A 107 0.22 4.21 28.91
C LEU A 107 1.30 5.33 29.03
N PRO A 108 0.99 6.55 28.55
CA PRO A 108 1.89 7.67 28.71
C PRO A 108 2.26 7.88 30.18
N PRO A 109 3.55 8.06 30.52
CA PRO A 109 3.97 8.23 31.92
C PRO A 109 3.42 9.49 32.57
N ASN A 110 3.05 10.49 31.77
CA ASN A 110 2.47 11.76 32.22
C ASN A 110 0.93 11.76 32.15
N LEU A 111 0.27 10.59 32.12
CA LEU A 111 -1.18 10.48 31.99
C LEU A 111 -1.94 11.32 33.04
N ALA A 112 -1.43 11.39 34.29
CA ALA A 112 -2.05 12.18 35.34
C ALA A 112 -2.08 13.70 35.07
N GLN A 113 -1.14 14.20 34.26
CA GLN A 113 -0.95 15.60 33.94
C GLN A 113 -1.68 16.05 32.66
N ILE A 114 -2.21 15.12 31.90
CA ILE A 114 -2.96 15.38 30.66
C ILE A 114 -4.40 15.81 31.05
N ASP A 115 -4.99 16.69 30.24
CA ASP A 115 -6.39 17.10 30.42
C ASP A 115 -7.38 15.94 30.20
N ALA A 116 -8.65 16.17 30.50
CA ALA A 116 -9.68 15.12 30.48
C ALA A 116 -9.87 14.51 29.08
N ASP A 117 -9.79 15.33 28.01
CA ASP A 117 -9.94 14.85 26.63
C ASP A 117 -8.71 14.06 26.17
N GLY A 118 -7.52 14.56 26.49
CA GLY A 118 -6.27 13.85 26.24
C GLY A 118 -6.18 12.50 26.95
N LYS A 119 -6.64 12.44 28.22
CA LYS A 119 -6.73 11.16 28.96
C LYS A 119 -7.66 10.18 28.26
N LYS A 120 -8.83 10.63 27.79
CA LYS A 120 -9.79 9.78 27.08
C LYS A 120 -9.17 9.22 25.80
N LYS A 121 -8.48 10.06 25.02
CA LYS A 121 -7.76 9.64 23.79
C LYS A 121 -6.65 8.64 24.09
N ALA A 122 -5.82 8.90 25.11
CA ALA A 122 -4.73 8.02 25.50
C ALA A 122 -5.24 6.64 25.97
N LEU A 123 -6.33 6.60 26.73
CA LEU A 123 -6.95 5.35 27.18
C LEU A 123 -7.59 4.58 26.01
N ALA A 124 -8.25 5.26 25.09
CA ALA A 124 -8.81 4.64 23.89
C ALA A 124 -7.70 4.02 23.01
N LEU A 125 -6.63 4.76 22.77
CA LEU A 125 -5.47 4.24 22.03
C LEU A 125 -4.87 3.02 22.73
N PHE A 126 -4.62 3.10 24.04
CA PHE A 126 -4.11 1.97 24.84
C PHE A 126 -5.00 0.74 24.74
N LEU A 127 -6.33 0.92 24.75
CA LEU A 127 -7.29 -0.19 24.58
C LEU A 127 -7.14 -0.85 23.21
N HIS A 128 -7.14 -0.07 22.11
CA HIS A 128 -6.97 -0.61 20.76
C HIS A 128 -5.62 -1.31 20.59
N GLN A 129 -4.53 -0.69 21.05
CA GLN A 129 -3.20 -1.34 21.03
C GLN A 129 -3.18 -2.62 21.86
N SER A 130 -3.92 -2.68 23.00
CA SER A 130 -4.05 -3.89 23.80
C SER A 130 -4.81 -5.00 23.06
N LEU A 131 -5.85 -4.65 22.30
CA LEU A 131 -6.56 -5.60 21.44
C LEU A 131 -5.67 -6.12 20.32
N CYS A 132 -4.85 -5.26 19.69
CA CYS A 132 -3.85 -5.68 18.70
C CYS A 132 -2.82 -6.64 19.30
N ALA A 133 -2.27 -6.32 20.46
CA ALA A 133 -1.31 -7.17 21.15
C ALA A 133 -1.93 -8.53 21.54
N LEU A 134 -3.18 -8.52 21.99
CA LEU A 134 -3.93 -9.74 22.31
C LEU A 134 -4.19 -10.58 21.06
N TYR A 135 -4.63 -9.96 19.97
CA TYR A 135 -4.84 -10.62 18.67
C TYR A 135 -3.56 -11.32 18.22
N ARG A 136 -2.44 -10.58 18.16
CA ARG A 136 -1.13 -11.14 17.79
C ARG A 136 -0.72 -12.29 18.71
N LYS A 137 -0.97 -12.18 20.01
CA LYS A 137 -0.68 -13.24 20.99
C LYS A 137 -1.55 -14.49 20.79
N ILE A 138 -2.83 -14.34 20.47
CA ILE A 138 -3.74 -15.47 20.21
C ILE A 138 -3.35 -16.19 18.92
N LEU A 139 -2.94 -15.45 17.91
CA LEU A 139 -2.49 -15.98 16.62
C LEU A 139 -1.09 -16.59 16.66
N HIS A 140 -0.44 -16.57 17.81
CA HIS A 140 0.91 -17.12 18.04
C HIS A 140 0.98 -18.65 18.18
N PRO A 141 0.29 -19.45 17.43
CA PRO A 141 0.85 -20.63 16.80
C PRO A 141 1.31 -20.21 15.38
N PRO A 142 2.52 -20.59 14.92
CA PRO A 142 3.48 -19.69 14.25
C PRO A 142 3.05 -19.09 12.91
N LYS A 143 2.01 -19.60 12.25
CA LYS A 143 1.78 -19.29 10.83
C LYS A 143 1.28 -17.87 10.54
N ILE A 144 0.30 -17.38 11.30
CA ILE A 144 -0.31 -16.07 10.99
C ILE A 144 0.58 -14.94 11.49
N PHE A 145 1.21 -15.14 12.65
CA PHE A 145 2.17 -14.18 13.18
C PHE A 145 3.38 -14.03 12.23
N ASP A 146 3.95 -15.15 11.76
CA ASP A 146 5.04 -15.13 10.78
C ASP A 146 4.62 -14.46 9.47
N CYS A 147 3.35 -14.60 9.04
CA CYS A 147 2.81 -13.86 7.90
C CYS A 147 2.78 -12.35 8.13
N LEU A 148 2.33 -11.91 9.32
CA LEU A 148 2.28 -10.48 9.65
C LEU A 148 3.69 -9.89 9.74
N GLU A 149 4.67 -10.61 10.30
CA GLU A 149 6.07 -10.18 10.28
C GLU A 149 6.64 -10.14 8.87
N PHE A 150 6.36 -11.14 8.04
CA PHE A 150 6.77 -11.14 6.64
C PHE A 150 6.19 -9.94 5.88
N GLN A 151 4.94 -9.55 6.15
CA GLN A 151 4.31 -8.38 5.54
C GLN A 151 4.97 -7.05 5.91
N GLU A 152 5.75 -7.00 6.98
CA GLU A 152 6.57 -5.83 7.36
C GLU A 152 7.94 -5.81 6.64
N SER A 153 8.27 -6.82 5.84
CA SER A 153 9.55 -6.97 5.16
C SER A 153 9.62 -6.23 3.82
N THR A 154 10.84 -5.85 3.41
CA THR A 154 11.12 -5.32 2.07
C THR A 154 10.74 -6.31 0.98
N ALA A 155 10.92 -7.62 1.21
CA ALA A 155 10.53 -8.67 0.28
C ALA A 155 9.02 -8.61 -0.02
N PHE A 156 8.18 -8.49 0.99
CA PHE A 156 6.74 -8.36 0.79
C PHE A 156 6.35 -7.05 0.09
N MET A 157 7.00 -5.94 0.43
CA MET A 157 6.80 -4.66 -0.26
C MET A 157 7.04 -4.78 -1.76
N LEU A 158 8.13 -5.44 -2.17
CA LEU A 158 8.41 -5.70 -3.58
C LEU A 158 7.36 -6.58 -4.25
N LEU A 159 6.87 -7.62 -3.57
CA LEU A 159 5.77 -8.44 -4.09
C LEU A 159 4.47 -7.64 -4.29
N LEU A 160 4.18 -6.68 -3.41
CA LEU A 160 3.03 -5.77 -3.56
C LEU A 160 3.22 -4.80 -4.73
N LEU A 161 4.39 -4.18 -4.85
CA LEU A 161 4.69 -3.25 -5.94
C LEU A 161 4.64 -3.94 -7.31
N ALA A 162 5.07 -5.21 -7.38
CA ALA A 162 5.04 -5.99 -8.61
C ALA A 162 3.63 -6.13 -9.22
N ARG A 163 2.57 -6.10 -8.40
CA ARG A 163 1.17 -6.16 -8.89
C ARG A 163 0.80 -4.98 -9.79
N ASN A 164 1.49 -3.85 -9.63
CA ASN A 164 1.19 -2.62 -10.33
C ASN A 164 2.12 -2.34 -11.53
N ILE A 165 3.12 -3.19 -11.80
CA ILE A 165 4.09 -3.00 -12.90
C ILE A 165 3.40 -2.73 -14.23
N LEU A 166 2.34 -3.48 -14.56
CA LEU A 166 1.63 -3.34 -15.82
C LEU A 166 0.73 -2.10 -15.87
N VAL A 167 0.33 -1.57 -14.72
CA VAL A 167 -0.55 -0.40 -14.67
C VAL A 167 0.25 0.90 -14.67
N ASP A 168 1.16 1.16 -13.76
CA ASP A 168 2.09 2.31 -13.71
C ASP A 168 3.04 2.22 -12.51
N GLY A 169 3.31 1.04 -12.04
CA GLY A 169 4.15 0.81 -10.86
C GLY A 169 5.60 0.50 -11.18
N GLU A 170 5.99 0.45 -12.46
CA GLU A 170 7.34 0.04 -12.85
C GLU A 170 8.44 0.96 -12.32
N ALA A 171 8.20 2.26 -12.28
CA ALA A 171 9.18 3.22 -11.75
C ALA A 171 9.43 2.99 -10.25
N SER A 172 8.35 2.85 -9.46
CA SER A 172 8.43 2.56 -8.02
C SER A 172 9.06 1.19 -7.76
N TYR A 173 8.69 0.18 -8.58
CA TYR A 173 9.26 -1.16 -8.46
C TYR A 173 10.77 -1.15 -8.71
N MET A 174 11.23 -0.54 -9.80
CA MET A 174 12.64 -0.48 -10.15
C MET A 174 13.48 0.33 -9.14
N ALA A 175 12.94 1.40 -8.58
CA ALA A 175 13.60 2.14 -7.52
C ALA A 175 13.85 1.25 -6.28
N GLN A 176 12.84 0.47 -5.87
CA GLN A 176 13.00 -0.48 -4.76
C GLN A 176 13.93 -1.65 -5.11
N VAL A 177 14.00 -2.08 -6.36
CA VAL A 177 14.98 -3.09 -6.80
C VAL A 177 16.41 -2.56 -6.67
N CYS A 178 16.67 -1.30 -7.00
CA CYS A 178 18.01 -0.71 -6.82
C CYS A 178 18.40 -0.60 -5.32
N GLU A 179 17.46 -0.27 -4.45
CA GLU A 179 17.70 -0.20 -3.00
C GLU A 179 17.88 -1.59 -2.37
N LEU A 180 17.39 -2.64 -3.04
CA LEU A 180 17.48 -4.01 -2.55
C LEU A 180 18.94 -4.51 -2.50
N GLU A 181 19.80 -4.03 -3.39
CA GLU A 181 21.22 -4.41 -3.42
C GLU A 181 21.91 -4.17 -2.07
N ASP A 182 21.64 -3.04 -1.43
CA ASP A 182 22.26 -2.64 -0.16
C ASP A 182 21.88 -3.58 1.00
N ILE A 183 20.73 -4.25 0.90
CA ILE A 183 20.23 -5.15 1.95
C ILE A 183 20.13 -6.60 1.51
N TRP A 184 20.62 -6.94 0.32
CA TRP A 184 20.46 -8.26 -0.28
C TRP A 184 20.90 -9.40 0.63
N ASP A 185 22.07 -9.30 1.22
CA ASP A 185 22.62 -10.31 2.12
C ASP A 185 21.84 -10.46 3.44
N THR A 186 20.99 -9.51 3.77
CA THR A 186 20.15 -9.56 4.99
C THR A 186 18.83 -10.29 4.79
N LEU A 187 18.42 -10.51 3.55
CA LEU A 187 17.17 -11.19 3.24
C LEU A 187 17.31 -12.71 3.46
N LEU A 188 16.27 -13.33 3.99
CA LEU A 188 16.29 -14.76 4.37
C LEU A 188 16.44 -15.76 3.20
N GLY A 189 16.28 -15.34 1.97
CA GLY A 189 16.35 -16.22 0.80
C GLY A 189 17.59 -16.02 -0.07
N THR A 190 18.51 -15.14 0.33
CA THR A 190 19.57 -14.64 -0.54
C THR A 190 20.99 -14.90 -0.03
N GLN A 191 21.14 -15.46 1.18
CA GLN A 191 22.46 -15.71 1.77
C GLN A 191 23.36 -16.55 0.87
N GLY A 192 24.51 -16.01 0.51
CA GLY A 192 25.48 -16.66 -0.37
C GLY A 192 25.09 -16.69 -1.84
N ILE A 193 24.13 -15.86 -2.23
CA ILE A 193 23.73 -15.63 -3.63
C ILE A 193 24.05 -14.19 -3.97
N ASP A 194 24.81 -13.96 -5.01
CA ASP A 194 25.10 -12.62 -5.49
C ASP A 194 23.83 -11.91 -5.97
N PHE A 195 23.78 -10.59 -5.78
CA PHE A 195 22.68 -9.79 -6.32
C PHE A 195 22.64 -9.92 -7.86
N PRO A 196 21.48 -10.26 -8.45
CA PRO A 196 21.45 -10.70 -9.85
C PRO A 196 21.61 -9.58 -10.88
N PHE A 197 21.69 -8.32 -10.45
CA PHE A 197 21.80 -7.17 -11.36
C PHE A 197 23.07 -6.37 -11.08
N ALA A 198 23.58 -5.74 -12.14
CA ALA A 198 24.66 -4.76 -12.06
C ALA A 198 24.18 -3.46 -12.73
N TYR A 199 23.74 -2.50 -11.91
CA TYR A 199 23.33 -1.19 -12.41
C TYR A 199 24.51 -0.23 -12.39
N SER A 200 24.72 0.49 -13.51
CA SER A 200 25.65 1.61 -13.51
C SER A 200 25.08 2.79 -12.71
N GLU A 201 25.96 3.70 -12.28
CA GLU A 201 25.51 4.94 -11.60
C GLU A 201 24.52 5.74 -12.47
N ALA A 202 24.70 5.74 -13.80
CA ALA A 202 23.77 6.38 -14.71
C ALA A 202 22.39 5.69 -14.75
N ASP A 203 22.35 4.33 -14.67
CA ASP A 203 21.09 3.59 -14.59
C ASP A 203 20.36 3.90 -13.30
N ILE A 204 21.07 3.91 -12.17
CA ILE A 204 20.49 4.21 -10.84
C ILE A 204 19.91 5.63 -10.84
N GLN A 205 20.63 6.62 -11.36
CA GLN A 205 20.14 8.00 -11.45
C GLN A 205 18.91 8.12 -12.35
N ALA A 206 18.89 7.41 -13.49
CA ALA A 206 17.72 7.39 -14.38
C ALA A 206 16.50 6.75 -13.70
N ILE A 207 16.68 5.65 -12.97
CA ILE A 207 15.62 4.98 -12.23
C ILE A 207 15.07 5.88 -11.11
N ARG A 208 15.95 6.55 -10.37
CA ARG A 208 15.54 7.51 -9.32
C ARG A 208 14.78 8.69 -9.90
N ALA A 209 15.25 9.27 -11.00
CA ALA A 209 14.54 10.34 -11.69
C ALA A 209 13.14 9.90 -12.18
N ASP A 210 13.02 8.69 -12.71
CA ASP A 210 11.73 8.12 -13.09
C ASP A 210 10.77 8.00 -11.90
N MET A 211 11.25 7.54 -10.75
CA MET A 211 10.48 7.43 -9.52
C MET A 211 10.05 8.81 -9.00
N GLU A 212 10.94 9.79 -8.95
CA GLU A 212 10.65 11.16 -8.53
C GLU A 212 9.61 11.82 -9.44
N ASN A 213 9.76 11.66 -10.75
CA ASN A 213 8.81 12.17 -11.73
C ASN A 213 7.43 11.48 -11.59
N ALA A 214 7.40 10.16 -11.37
CA ALA A 214 6.15 9.44 -11.14
C ALA A 214 5.47 9.91 -9.83
N ALA A 215 6.23 10.08 -8.75
CA ALA A 215 5.72 10.57 -7.47
C ALA A 215 5.14 12.00 -7.60
N SER A 216 5.88 12.90 -8.26
CA SER A 216 5.43 14.27 -8.52
C SER A 216 4.16 14.30 -9.38
N GLY A 217 4.09 13.43 -10.40
CA GLY A 217 2.90 13.28 -11.24
C GLY A 217 1.68 12.76 -10.49
N MET A 218 1.87 11.84 -9.54
CA MET A 218 0.79 11.35 -8.65
C MET A 218 0.31 12.45 -7.69
N GLU A 219 1.22 13.25 -7.17
CA GLU A 219 0.87 14.37 -6.29
C GLU A 219 0.12 15.46 -7.05
N ALA A 220 0.61 15.84 -8.23
CA ALA A 220 -0.07 16.76 -9.13
C ALA A 220 -1.48 16.27 -9.50
N MET A 221 -1.67 14.96 -9.75
CA MET A 221 -2.98 14.37 -9.99
C MET A 221 -3.88 14.46 -8.76
N ARG A 222 -3.35 14.22 -7.57
CA ARG A 222 -4.09 14.36 -6.30
C ARG A 222 -4.54 15.81 -6.08
N HIS A 223 -3.66 16.78 -6.37
CA HIS A 223 -3.98 18.20 -6.31
C HIS A 223 -5.08 18.57 -7.32
N LEU A 224 -4.98 18.09 -8.57
CA LEU A 224 -6.02 18.28 -9.58
C LEU A 224 -7.39 17.74 -9.13
N ARG A 225 -7.42 16.56 -8.51
CA ARG A 225 -8.64 15.99 -7.93
C ARG A 225 -9.20 16.87 -6.82
N ALA A 226 -8.35 17.39 -5.95
CA ALA A 226 -8.77 18.30 -4.88
C ALA A 226 -9.38 19.61 -5.41
N ILE A 227 -8.81 20.19 -6.46
CA ILE A 227 -9.37 21.40 -7.12
C ILE A 227 -10.73 21.10 -7.75
N LEU A 228 -10.89 19.95 -8.41
CA LEU A 228 -12.14 19.60 -9.10
C LEU A 228 -13.21 19.10 -8.14
N GLY A 229 -12.84 18.53 -6.98
CA GLY A 229 -13.78 17.99 -6.01
C GLY A 229 -14.81 17.06 -6.67
N ASP A 230 -16.08 17.33 -6.45
CA ASP A 230 -17.20 16.55 -7.00
C ASP A 230 -17.31 16.54 -8.54
N LEU A 231 -16.52 17.37 -9.22
CA LEU A 231 -16.44 17.40 -10.69
C LEU A 231 -15.40 16.43 -11.24
N TYR A 232 -14.59 15.81 -10.35
CA TYR A 232 -13.65 14.77 -10.77
C TYR A 232 -14.38 13.44 -10.97
N PRO A 233 -14.22 12.77 -12.14
CA PRO A 233 -14.96 11.55 -12.46
C PRO A 233 -14.32 10.31 -11.81
N GLU A 234 -14.45 10.13 -10.50
CA GLU A 234 -13.87 8.98 -9.79
C GLU A 234 -14.35 7.62 -10.33
N GLN A 235 -15.59 7.58 -10.81
CA GLN A 235 -16.19 6.36 -11.41
C GLN A 235 -16.09 6.35 -12.95
N GLY A 236 -15.28 7.24 -13.55
CA GLY A 236 -15.10 7.34 -14.99
C GLY A 236 -16.18 8.14 -15.72
N TYR A 237 -17.15 8.72 -15.02
CA TYR A 237 -18.18 9.59 -15.58
C TYR A 237 -18.53 10.77 -14.66
N VAL A 238 -19.02 11.84 -15.27
CA VAL A 238 -19.61 12.99 -14.57
C VAL A 238 -21.09 13.04 -14.90
N SER A 239 -21.95 13.37 -13.91
CA SER A 239 -23.39 13.47 -14.15
C SER A 239 -23.70 14.51 -15.23
N PRO A 240 -24.79 14.33 -16.01
CA PRO A 240 -25.14 15.29 -17.08
C PRO A 240 -25.26 16.72 -16.61
N GLU A 241 -25.74 16.95 -15.39
CA GLU A 241 -25.90 18.28 -14.78
C GLU A 241 -24.57 18.98 -14.54
N LYS A 242 -23.56 18.22 -14.12
CA LYS A 242 -22.21 18.70 -13.82
C LYS A 242 -21.26 18.72 -15.02
N HIS A 243 -21.60 18.03 -16.11
CA HIS A 243 -20.72 17.81 -17.26
C HIS A 243 -20.21 19.14 -17.87
N LYS A 244 -21.09 20.13 -18.12
CA LYS A 244 -20.69 21.41 -18.72
C LYS A 244 -19.69 22.18 -17.85
N GLU A 245 -19.86 22.12 -16.53
CA GLU A 245 -18.96 22.75 -15.57
C GLU A 245 -17.62 22.04 -15.49
N ALA A 246 -17.62 20.70 -15.44
CA ALA A 246 -16.41 19.89 -15.44
C ALA A 246 -15.55 20.14 -16.70
N VAL A 247 -16.17 20.17 -17.89
CA VAL A 247 -15.48 20.44 -19.17
C VAL A 247 -14.86 21.86 -19.19
N ARG A 248 -15.50 22.84 -18.57
CA ARG A 248 -14.99 24.22 -18.48
C ARG A 248 -13.81 24.33 -17.50
N LEU A 249 -13.90 23.68 -16.31
CA LEU A 249 -12.94 23.83 -15.22
C LEU A 249 -11.70 22.95 -15.39
N LEU A 250 -11.84 21.76 -15.94
CA LEU A 250 -10.73 20.80 -16.08
C LEU A 250 -9.48 21.39 -16.79
N PRO A 251 -9.59 22.07 -17.94
CA PRO A 251 -8.40 22.66 -18.58
C PRO A 251 -7.73 23.74 -17.73
N GLN A 252 -8.50 24.53 -16.99
CA GLN A 252 -7.99 25.58 -16.12
C GLN A 252 -7.27 25.00 -14.92
N ALA A 253 -7.89 24.05 -14.22
CA ALA A 253 -7.31 23.34 -13.09
C ALA A 253 -6.03 22.60 -13.51
N ARG A 254 -6.04 21.92 -14.67
CA ARG A 254 -4.86 21.25 -15.22
C ARG A 254 -3.73 22.26 -15.50
N LYS A 255 -4.03 23.39 -16.13
CA LYS A 255 -3.04 24.43 -16.41
C LYS A 255 -2.43 24.99 -15.13
N GLN A 256 -3.25 25.25 -14.11
CA GLN A 256 -2.81 25.71 -12.80
C GLN A 256 -1.84 24.72 -12.15
N VAL A 257 -2.21 23.44 -12.06
CA VAL A 257 -1.38 22.39 -11.45
C VAL A 257 -0.07 22.20 -12.22
N LEU A 258 -0.11 22.18 -13.56
CA LEU A 258 1.10 22.06 -14.38
C LEU A 258 2.04 23.26 -14.19
N ALA A 259 1.51 24.48 -14.08
CA ALA A 259 2.32 25.66 -13.82
C ALA A 259 3.00 25.61 -12.45
N GLU A 260 2.30 25.13 -11.43
CA GLU A 260 2.80 25.02 -10.07
C GLU A 260 3.93 23.98 -9.95
N TYR A 261 3.73 22.81 -10.52
CA TYR A 261 4.67 21.67 -10.34
C TYR A 261 5.82 21.66 -11.37
N LEU A 262 5.60 22.14 -12.59
CA LEU A 262 6.62 22.11 -13.65
C LEU A 262 7.27 23.48 -13.88
N GLY A 263 6.83 24.55 -13.18
CA GLY A 263 7.36 25.89 -13.34
C GLY A 263 7.12 26.47 -14.76
N VAL A 264 6.21 25.88 -15.53
CA VAL A 264 5.88 26.36 -16.89
C VAL A 264 5.03 27.60 -16.79
N ALA A 265 5.63 28.75 -17.12
CA ALA A 265 4.93 30.02 -17.14
C ALA A 265 3.62 29.89 -17.97
N SER A 266 2.55 30.43 -17.42
CA SER A 266 1.23 30.49 -18.07
C SER A 266 1.30 31.39 -19.33
N SER A 267 1.59 30.79 -20.48
CA SER A 267 1.45 31.43 -21.77
C SER A 267 0.01 31.27 -22.30
#